data_2ba536f89a74bda656150c11843f6681
#
_entry.id   2ba536f89a74bda656150c11843f6681
#
_cell.length_a   1.000
_cell.length_b   1.000
_cell.length_c   1.000
_cell.angle_alpha   90.00
_cell.angle_beta   90.00
_cell.angle_gamma   90.00
#
_symmetry.space_group_name_H-M   'P 1'
#
loop_
_entity.id
_entity.type
_entity.pdbx_description
1 polymer ?
#
loop_
_entity_poly.entity_id
_entity_poly.type
_entity_poly.pdbx_seq_one_letter_code
_entity_poly.pdbx_strand_id
1 'polypeptide(L)'
;MDFSKTIIRRLAPAAAALVVFFVVSAAYFAPQFRGEVLPQHDVVQYEGMAKDISDMRAATGEDPQWTGGMFGGMPAFLINVAYPAQIVKRTVGQVVKLIDTPAAFLFFAMTAMWLMLLVFGVD
;
A
#
# COMPACT_ATOMS: atom_id res chain seq x y z
N MET A 1 36.43 -19.47 17.93
CA MET A 1 35.15 -18.81 18.25
C MET A 1 34.36 -18.78 16.96
N ASP A 2 33.26 -19.53 16.89
CA ASP A 2 32.56 -19.82 15.61
C ASP A 2 31.71 -18.61 15.22
N PHE A 3 32.26 -17.75 14.36
CA PHE A 3 31.64 -16.49 13.92
C PHE A 3 30.23 -16.72 13.34
N SER A 4 30.02 -17.85 12.65
CA SER A 4 28.74 -18.22 12.05
C SER A 4 27.67 -18.47 13.11
N LYS A 5 28.00 -19.16 14.20
CA LYS A 5 27.04 -19.44 15.29
C LYS A 5 26.60 -18.18 16.03
N THR A 6 27.48 -17.20 16.16
CA THR A 6 27.17 -15.93 16.80
C THR A 6 26.21 -15.09 15.96
N ILE A 7 26.41 -15.05 14.63
CA ILE A 7 25.50 -14.36 13.71
C ILE A 7 24.12 -15.01 13.71
N ILE A 8 24.06 -16.32 13.57
CA ILE A 8 22.79 -17.08 13.58
C ILE A 8 22.00 -16.81 14.86
N ARG A 9 22.68 -16.84 16.01
CA ARG A 9 22.05 -16.61 17.32
C ARG A 9 21.47 -15.20 17.47
N ARG A 10 22.06 -14.19 16.81
CA ARG A 10 21.55 -12.81 16.81
C ARG A 10 20.42 -12.59 15.79
N LEU A 11 20.47 -13.25 14.64
CA LEU A 11 19.47 -13.11 13.59
C LEU A 11 18.24 -14.01 13.77
N ALA A 12 18.36 -15.10 14.52
CA ALA A 12 17.26 -16.04 14.73
C ALA A 12 15.99 -15.40 15.31
N PRO A 13 16.05 -14.55 16.36
CA PRO A 13 14.84 -13.90 16.87
C PRO A 13 14.20 -12.94 15.86
N ALA A 14 15.01 -12.23 15.09
CA ALA A 14 14.52 -11.35 14.04
C ALA A 14 13.82 -12.15 12.92
N ALA A 15 14.43 -13.24 12.48
CA ALA A 15 13.82 -14.13 11.50
C ALA A 15 12.52 -14.74 12.01
N ALA A 16 12.49 -15.18 13.29
CA ALA A 16 11.30 -15.70 13.91
C ALA A 16 10.17 -14.65 13.97
N ALA A 17 10.47 -13.41 14.33
CA ALA A 17 9.50 -12.33 14.35
C ALA A 17 8.90 -12.10 12.95
N LEU A 18 9.72 -12.03 11.90
CA LEU A 18 9.25 -11.86 10.53
C LEU A 18 8.36 -13.03 10.06
N VAL A 19 8.72 -14.27 10.43
CA VAL A 19 7.89 -15.44 10.13
C VAL A 19 6.53 -15.34 10.85
N VAL A 20 6.52 -14.95 12.12
CA VAL A 20 5.27 -14.74 12.87
C VAL A 20 4.41 -13.66 12.20
N PHE A 21 4.99 -12.51 11.82
CA PHE A 21 4.25 -11.43 11.16
C PHE A 21 3.67 -11.89 9.82
N PHE A 22 4.44 -12.64 9.05
CA PHE A 22 3.97 -13.22 7.80
C PHE A 22 2.79 -14.18 8.02
N VAL A 23 2.91 -15.11 8.96
CA VAL A 23 1.85 -16.08 9.27
C VAL A 23 0.59 -15.39 9.77
N VAL A 24 0.71 -14.40 10.67
CA VAL A 24 -0.43 -13.62 11.18
C VAL A 24 -1.12 -12.87 10.05
N SER A 25 -0.35 -12.18 9.21
CA SER A 25 -0.90 -11.42 8.09
C SER A 25 -1.61 -12.32 7.07
N ALA A 26 -1.01 -13.46 6.74
CA ALA A 26 -1.59 -14.43 5.82
C ALA A 26 -2.84 -15.10 6.39
N ALA A 27 -2.85 -15.43 7.67
CA ALA A 27 -4.00 -16.04 8.34
C ALA A 27 -5.17 -15.06 8.46
N TYR A 28 -4.89 -13.80 8.82
CA TYR A 28 -5.91 -12.77 8.95
C TYR A 28 -6.59 -12.44 7.61
N PHE A 29 -5.82 -12.37 6.54
CA PHE A 29 -6.34 -12.14 5.19
C PHE A 29 -6.46 -13.42 4.36
N ALA A 30 -6.67 -14.57 5.01
CA ALA A 30 -6.84 -15.86 4.31
C ALA A 30 -7.91 -15.84 3.19
N PRO A 31 -9.05 -15.13 3.30
CA PRO A 31 -10.05 -15.01 2.22
C PRO A 31 -9.47 -14.43 0.93
N GLN A 32 -8.50 -13.51 1.02
CA GLN A 32 -7.83 -12.93 -0.15
C GLN A 32 -7.16 -14.00 -1.03
N PHE A 33 -6.57 -15.03 -0.44
CA PHE A 33 -5.92 -16.13 -1.18
C PHE A 33 -6.93 -17.07 -1.86
N ARG A 34 -8.21 -16.93 -1.54
CA ARG A 34 -9.33 -17.63 -2.21
C ARG A 34 -9.94 -16.80 -3.33
N GLY A 35 -9.36 -15.62 -3.64
CA GLY A 35 -9.91 -14.70 -4.64
C GLY A 35 -11.10 -13.87 -4.14
N GLU A 36 -11.37 -13.87 -2.84
CA GLU A 36 -12.39 -13.02 -2.25
C GLU A 36 -11.89 -11.58 -2.18
N VAL A 37 -12.68 -10.63 -2.64
CA VAL A 37 -12.36 -9.20 -2.60
C VAL A 37 -13.10 -8.57 -1.42
N LEU A 38 -12.38 -7.84 -0.57
CA LEU A 38 -12.99 -7.03 0.47
C LEU A 38 -13.76 -5.87 -0.17
N PRO A 39 -15.09 -5.80 -0.04
CA PRO A 39 -15.86 -4.67 -0.53
C PRO A 39 -15.51 -3.44 0.33
N GLN A 40 -14.70 -2.54 -0.22
CA GLN A 40 -14.36 -1.28 0.43
C GLN A 40 -15.26 -0.19 -0.17
N HIS A 41 -16.09 0.40 0.66
CA HIS A 41 -16.96 1.51 0.26
C HIS A 41 -16.17 2.67 -0.35
N ASP A 42 -14.98 2.92 0.18
CA ASP A 42 -14.09 3.98 -0.28
C ASP A 42 -13.59 3.75 -1.72
N VAL A 43 -13.35 2.49 -2.10
CA VAL A 43 -12.94 2.14 -3.46
C VAL A 43 -14.08 2.40 -4.45
N VAL A 44 -15.30 2.00 -4.09
CA VAL A 44 -16.49 2.23 -4.94
C VAL A 44 -16.76 3.73 -5.10
N GLN A 45 -16.63 4.50 -4.02
CA GLN A 45 -16.77 5.97 -4.09
C GLN A 45 -15.66 6.60 -4.92
N TYR A 46 -14.42 6.16 -4.74
CA TYR A 46 -13.29 6.62 -5.55
C TYR A 46 -13.49 6.34 -7.04
N GLU A 47 -13.93 5.15 -7.40
CA GLU A 47 -14.23 4.79 -8.80
C GLU A 47 -15.33 5.69 -9.38
N GLY A 48 -16.38 5.95 -8.61
CA GLY A 48 -17.44 6.88 -9.00
C GLY A 48 -16.92 8.30 -9.23
N MET A 49 -16.08 8.81 -8.34
CA MET A 49 -15.46 10.14 -8.46
C MET A 49 -14.48 10.22 -9.64
N ALA A 50 -13.72 9.16 -9.87
CA ALA A 50 -12.71 9.10 -10.92
C ALA A 50 -13.28 8.84 -12.31
N LYS A 51 -14.56 8.45 -12.41
CA LYS A 51 -15.18 8.07 -13.68
C LYS A 51 -15.14 9.17 -14.72
N ASP A 52 -15.58 10.36 -14.35
CA ASP A 52 -15.59 11.54 -15.24
C ASP A 52 -14.19 11.85 -15.80
N ILE A 53 -13.16 11.78 -14.95
CA ILE A 53 -11.76 11.95 -15.33
C ILE A 53 -11.30 10.84 -16.27
N SER A 54 -11.68 9.60 -15.99
CA SER A 54 -11.32 8.44 -16.79
C SER A 54 -11.97 8.46 -18.17
N ASP A 55 -13.24 8.85 -18.24
CA ASP A 55 -13.99 8.98 -19.49
C ASP A 55 -13.40 10.09 -20.36
N MET A 56 -13.03 11.23 -19.77
CA MET A 56 -12.41 12.33 -20.51
C MET A 56 -11.02 11.95 -21.02
N ARG A 57 -10.20 11.30 -20.19
CA ARG A 57 -8.88 10.77 -20.60
C ARG A 57 -9.00 9.77 -21.76
N ALA A 58 -10.01 8.89 -21.71
CA ALA A 58 -10.26 7.93 -22.78
C ALA A 58 -10.69 8.60 -24.10
N ALA A 59 -11.45 9.69 -24.00
CA ALA A 59 -11.96 10.41 -25.17
C ALA A 59 -10.92 11.35 -25.81
N THR A 60 -10.09 12.00 -25.01
CA THR A 60 -9.18 13.08 -25.49
C THR A 60 -7.70 12.69 -25.45
N GLY A 61 -7.33 11.66 -24.68
CA GLY A 61 -5.93 11.31 -24.40
C GLY A 61 -5.25 12.24 -23.39
N GLU A 62 -5.95 13.24 -22.86
CA GLU A 62 -5.42 14.24 -21.94
C GLU A 62 -6.07 14.14 -20.56
N ASP A 63 -5.31 14.50 -19.52
CA ASP A 63 -5.81 14.59 -18.17
C ASP A 63 -6.55 15.93 -17.96
N PRO A 64 -7.83 15.89 -17.52
CA PRO A 64 -8.55 17.11 -17.21
C PRO A 64 -7.96 17.79 -15.97
N GLN A 65 -8.02 19.11 -15.93
CA GLN A 65 -7.62 19.88 -14.75
C GLN A 65 -8.76 20.03 -13.73
N TRP A 66 -10.01 19.87 -14.19
CA TRP A 66 -11.22 20.02 -13.42
C TRP A 66 -12.18 18.86 -13.69
N THR A 67 -12.91 18.42 -12.67
CA THR A 67 -14.00 17.44 -12.80
C THR A 67 -15.26 17.97 -12.17
N GLY A 68 -16.42 17.70 -12.79
CA GLY A 68 -17.75 18.04 -12.28
C GLY A 68 -18.36 16.95 -11.40
N GLY A 69 -17.72 15.82 -11.24
CA GLY A 69 -18.29 14.61 -10.62
C GLY A 69 -18.64 14.73 -9.13
N MET A 70 -18.11 15.75 -8.40
CA MET A 70 -18.40 15.94 -6.96
C MET A 70 -18.47 17.42 -6.58
N PHE A 71 -19.28 17.71 -5.56
CA PHE A 71 -19.38 19.02 -4.88
C PHE A 71 -19.58 20.23 -5.80
N GLY A 72 -20.19 20.03 -6.98
CA GLY A 72 -20.32 21.08 -8.00
C GLY A 72 -19.03 21.39 -8.77
N GLY A 73 -18.03 20.54 -8.60
CA GLY A 73 -16.75 20.60 -9.31
C GLY A 73 -15.56 20.84 -8.40
N MET A 74 -14.45 20.19 -8.76
CA MET A 74 -13.18 20.29 -8.02
C MET A 74 -11.98 20.05 -8.92
N PRO A 75 -10.76 20.47 -8.51
CA PRO A 75 -9.54 20.17 -9.26
C PRO A 75 -9.30 18.65 -9.38
N ALA A 76 -9.12 18.16 -10.60
CA ALA A 76 -9.00 16.73 -10.88
C ALA A 76 -7.79 16.05 -10.22
N PHE A 77 -6.72 16.81 -9.91
CA PHE A 77 -5.53 16.30 -9.23
C PHE A 77 -5.80 15.83 -7.79
N LEU A 78 -6.88 16.29 -7.17
CA LEU A 78 -7.30 15.83 -5.84
C LEU A 78 -7.88 14.42 -5.86
N ILE A 79 -8.31 13.96 -7.03
CA ILE A 79 -8.93 12.64 -7.21
C ILE A 79 -7.95 11.68 -7.90
N ASN A 80 -7.75 11.80 -9.21
CA ASN A 80 -7.07 10.77 -10.01
C ASN A 80 -6.17 11.34 -11.13
N VAL A 81 -5.52 12.47 -10.92
CA VAL A 81 -4.55 13.02 -11.87
C VAL A 81 -3.17 13.09 -11.21
N ALA A 82 -2.16 12.57 -11.90
CA ALA A 82 -0.77 12.60 -11.46
C ALA A 82 0.07 13.40 -12.46
N TYR A 83 0.47 14.59 -12.10
CA TYR A 83 1.33 15.42 -12.94
C TYR A 83 2.79 14.88 -12.97
N PRO A 84 3.52 15.10 -14.07
CA PRO A 84 4.90 14.64 -14.24
C PRO A 84 5.85 15.09 -13.13
N ALA A 85 5.63 16.29 -12.58
CA ALA A 85 6.44 16.85 -11.49
C ALA A 85 6.21 16.22 -10.11
N GLN A 86 5.19 15.36 -9.95
CA GLN A 86 4.89 14.68 -8.69
C GLN A 86 5.76 13.42 -8.49
N ILE A 87 7.07 13.60 -8.38
CA ILE A 87 8.05 12.51 -8.27
C ILE A 87 7.74 11.63 -7.06
N VAL A 88 7.44 12.24 -5.90
CA VAL A 88 7.13 11.49 -4.66
C VAL A 88 5.89 10.62 -4.85
N LYS A 89 4.79 11.15 -5.39
CA LYS A 89 3.56 10.39 -5.64
C LYS A 89 3.79 9.22 -6.60
N ARG A 90 4.60 9.42 -7.65
CA ARG A 90 4.95 8.37 -8.62
C ARG A 90 5.77 7.25 -7.98
N THR A 91 6.80 7.61 -7.21
CA THR A 91 7.67 6.64 -6.53
C THR A 91 6.89 5.84 -5.48
N VAL A 92 6.12 6.53 -4.63
CA VAL A 92 5.25 5.87 -3.63
C VAL A 92 4.23 4.97 -4.33
N GLY A 93 3.60 5.44 -5.42
CA GLY A 93 2.64 4.64 -6.18
C GLY A 93 3.24 3.37 -6.78
N GLN A 94 4.51 3.40 -7.22
CA GLN A 94 5.20 2.20 -7.69
C GLN A 94 5.50 1.22 -6.55
N VAL A 95 5.95 1.72 -5.40
CA VAL A 95 6.20 0.89 -4.22
C VAL A 95 4.89 0.26 -3.71
N VAL A 96 3.81 1.04 -3.65
CA VAL A 96 2.49 0.54 -3.24
C VAL A 96 1.99 -0.56 -4.17
N LYS A 97 2.21 -0.45 -5.48
CA LYS A 97 1.85 -1.52 -6.44
C LYS A 97 2.58 -2.84 -6.21
N LEU A 98 3.80 -2.80 -5.66
CA LEU A 98 4.54 -4.02 -5.30
C LEU A 98 3.95 -4.70 -4.06
N ILE A 99 3.21 -3.93 -3.24
CA ILE A 99 2.64 -4.36 -1.97
C ILE A 99 1.10 -4.49 -2.08
N ASP A 100 0.56 -4.62 -3.26
CA ASP A 100 -0.87 -4.43 -3.60
C ASP A 100 -1.82 -5.50 -3.02
N THR A 101 -1.55 -5.93 -1.79
CA THR A 101 -2.43 -6.85 -1.08
C THR A 101 -2.60 -6.44 0.39
N PRO A 102 -3.82 -6.53 0.96
CA PRO A 102 -4.05 -6.21 2.36
C PRO A 102 -3.14 -7.00 3.33
N ALA A 103 -2.85 -8.25 3.02
CA ALA A 103 -1.92 -9.08 3.80
C ALA A 103 -0.49 -8.49 3.78
N ALA A 104 -0.01 -8.03 2.63
CA ALA A 104 1.30 -7.41 2.52
C ALA A 104 1.37 -6.08 3.30
N PHE A 105 0.33 -5.25 3.23
CA PHE A 105 0.25 -4.02 4.04
C PHE A 105 0.35 -4.31 5.53
N LEU A 106 -0.40 -5.30 6.04
CA LEU A 106 -0.33 -5.67 7.44
C LEU A 106 1.06 -6.17 7.82
N PHE A 107 1.67 -7.05 7.01
CA PHE A 107 3.01 -7.56 7.24
C PHE A 107 4.05 -6.43 7.33
N PHE A 108 4.02 -5.49 6.40
CA PHE A 108 4.96 -4.36 6.40
C PHE A 108 4.69 -3.38 7.53
N ALA A 109 3.43 -3.15 7.92
CA ALA A 109 3.08 -2.31 9.06
C ALA A 109 3.63 -2.91 10.38
N MET A 110 3.44 -4.21 10.60
CA MET A 110 4.00 -4.91 11.77
C MET A 110 5.53 -4.88 11.77
N THR A 111 6.15 -5.11 10.61
CA THR A 111 7.61 -5.07 10.46
C THR A 111 8.16 -3.67 10.74
N ALA A 112 7.55 -2.62 10.19
CA ALA A 112 7.95 -1.24 10.40
C ALA A 112 7.81 -0.82 11.87
N MET A 113 6.70 -1.19 12.52
CA MET A 113 6.49 -0.93 13.94
C MET A 113 7.54 -1.64 14.80
N TRP A 114 7.82 -2.90 14.51
CA TRP A 114 8.84 -3.65 15.21
C TRP A 114 10.23 -3.05 15.04
N LEU A 115 10.63 -2.67 13.82
CA LEU A 115 11.90 -1.98 13.57
C LEU A 115 11.97 -0.65 14.32
N MET A 116 10.88 0.11 14.36
CA MET A 116 10.81 1.35 15.13
C MET A 116 11.07 1.11 16.61
N LEU A 117 10.44 0.08 17.20
CA LEU A 117 10.65 -0.28 18.61
C LEU A 117 12.09 -0.68 18.90
N LEU A 118 12.74 -1.44 18.00
CA LEU A 118 14.16 -1.76 18.11
C LEU A 118 15.06 -0.52 18.10
N VAL A 119 14.74 0.46 17.24
CA VAL A 119 15.51 1.74 17.20
C VAL A 119 15.33 2.53 18.48
N PHE A 120 14.17 2.49 19.11
CA PHE A 120 13.92 3.12 20.42
C PHE A 120 14.47 2.32 21.61
N GLY A 121 15.06 1.15 21.39
CA GLY A 121 15.64 0.32 22.46
C GLY A 121 14.57 -0.33 23.35
N VAL A 122 13.41 -0.59 22.81
CA VAL A 122 12.37 -1.36 23.48
C VAL A 122 12.61 -2.83 23.16
N ASP A 123 13.04 -3.58 24.17
CA ASP A 123 13.30 -5.04 24.12
C ASP A 123 12.03 -5.84 24.46
#